data_3f0dd18b911af9b72990ca3279b8ffef
#
_entry.id   3f0dd18b911af9b72990ca3279b8ffef
#
_cell.length_a   1.000
_cell.length_b   1.000
_cell.length_c   1.000
_cell.angle_alpha   90.00
_cell.angle_beta   90.00
_cell.angle_gamma   90.00
#
_symmetry.space_group_name_H-M   'P 1'
#
loop_
_entity.id
_entity.type
_entity.pdbx_description
1 polymer ?
#
loop_
_entity_poly.entity_id
_entity_poly.type
_entity_poly.pdbx_seq_one_letter_code
_entity_poly.pdbx_strand_id
1 'polypeptide(L)'
;MEKTKYLIIGNGIAGLAAAREIRANDEKGIIIMISSESTLTYYRVKLTEYMSKEFTDEELLVSKENWYKDKNIKVILRKVVEDIDITNNKVRLDDGQEIGYEKLLIATGSRPFIPPINGKYKEGLFALRTLKDLHYIKEYLKSCNDVSLIGGGLLGLEAAWALKELDKEVSIIEFAPYLLPRQLDKEISDKLEKKLSEHGFKIYLSSQAEEILGDGVVTGIKLNGERKIESDGILVSSGIRPNLDLVRYTEIECNRGVIVDKHLKTNIANIYAAGDVVEIDGMVLGLWTAGNEQGKVAGANMTGKELEYNQPKIFTTLKMGSIELFSAGIIDDFDRVHEYKDDERDIHHKLFTRDNKIVGAILFGDLKEMNTIRNAVISNTSIDEYIKKDSRFK
;
A
#
# COMPACT_ATOMS: atom_id res chain seq x y z
N MET A 1 -11.00 20.53 -28.63
CA MET A 1 -10.39 19.38 -27.91
C MET A 1 -8.93 19.72 -27.64
N GLU A 2 -8.51 19.72 -26.38
CA GLU A 2 -7.11 19.86 -25.96
C GLU A 2 -6.32 18.61 -26.37
N LYS A 3 -5.04 18.77 -26.78
CA LYS A 3 -4.19 17.65 -27.17
C LYS A 3 -2.89 17.68 -26.37
N THR A 4 -2.40 16.51 -25.97
CA THR A 4 -1.12 16.35 -25.27
C THR A 4 -0.31 15.22 -25.87
N LYS A 5 1.01 15.28 -25.75
CA LYS A 5 1.88 14.16 -26.11
C LYS A 5 1.77 13.04 -25.07
N TYR A 6 1.79 13.42 -23.79
CA TYR A 6 1.74 12.46 -22.68
C TYR A 6 0.58 12.79 -21.75
N LEU A 7 -0.37 11.85 -21.65
CA LEU A 7 -1.48 11.93 -20.72
C LEU A 7 -1.30 10.92 -19.59
N ILE A 8 -1.46 11.35 -18.35
CA ILE A 8 -1.34 10.50 -17.16
C ILE A 8 -2.64 10.58 -16.37
N ILE A 9 -3.32 9.45 -16.21
CA ILE A 9 -4.53 9.34 -15.39
C ILE A 9 -4.12 8.84 -14.01
N GLY A 10 -4.12 9.75 -13.03
CA GLY A 10 -3.72 9.49 -11.65
C GLY A 10 -2.48 10.28 -11.23
N ASN A 11 -2.62 11.03 -10.14
CA ASN A 11 -1.57 11.84 -9.54
C ASN A 11 -1.04 11.18 -8.23
N GLY A 12 -0.93 9.84 -8.24
CA GLY A 12 -0.21 9.09 -7.22
C GLY A 12 1.28 9.04 -7.51
N ILE A 13 2.04 8.25 -6.70
CA ILE A 13 3.50 8.15 -6.86
C ILE A 13 3.90 7.60 -8.25
N ALA A 14 3.14 6.66 -8.81
CA ALA A 14 3.43 6.11 -10.13
C ALA A 14 3.29 7.18 -11.23
N GLY A 15 2.20 7.95 -11.20
CA GLY A 15 1.98 9.06 -12.14
C GLY A 15 3.05 10.14 -12.04
N LEU A 16 3.41 10.55 -10.81
CA LEU A 16 4.47 11.54 -10.58
C LEU A 16 5.84 11.04 -11.05
N ALA A 17 6.18 9.78 -10.73
CA ALA A 17 7.45 9.19 -11.15
C ALA A 17 7.54 9.10 -12.68
N ALA A 18 6.45 8.74 -13.35
CA ALA A 18 6.37 8.75 -14.80
C ALA A 18 6.54 10.16 -15.38
N ALA A 19 5.84 11.16 -14.82
CA ALA A 19 5.97 12.55 -15.28
C ALA A 19 7.40 13.09 -15.11
N ARG A 20 8.08 12.74 -14.02
CA ARG A 20 9.50 13.06 -13.78
C ARG A 20 10.40 12.44 -14.83
N GLU A 21 10.20 11.16 -15.11
CA GLU A 21 11.03 10.43 -16.07
C GLU A 21 10.77 10.88 -17.51
N ILE A 22 9.51 11.13 -17.88
CA ILE A 22 9.16 11.70 -19.19
C ILE A 22 9.87 13.03 -19.36
N ARG A 23 9.80 13.93 -18.38
CA ARG A 23 10.43 15.27 -18.49
C ARG A 23 11.95 15.20 -18.53
N ALA A 24 12.57 14.21 -17.89
CA ALA A 24 14.01 13.98 -17.96
C ALA A 24 14.48 13.54 -19.36
N ASN A 25 13.59 12.88 -20.13
CA ASN A 25 13.91 12.33 -21.46
C ASN A 25 13.30 13.15 -22.63
N ASP A 26 12.26 13.94 -22.37
CA ASP A 26 11.62 14.84 -23.33
C ASP A 26 11.34 16.19 -22.68
N GLU A 27 12.23 17.16 -22.95
CA GLU A 27 12.16 18.51 -22.36
C GLU A 27 10.94 19.31 -22.85
N LYS A 28 10.42 19.01 -24.05
CA LYS A 28 9.41 19.83 -24.74
C LYS A 28 8.04 19.19 -24.85
N GLY A 29 7.94 17.86 -24.70
CA GLY A 29 6.68 17.15 -24.81
C GLY A 29 5.65 17.67 -23.78
N ILE A 30 4.43 17.94 -24.23
CA ILE A 30 3.36 18.40 -23.33
C ILE A 30 2.94 17.23 -22.44
N ILE A 31 2.91 17.48 -21.12
CA ILE A 31 2.49 16.50 -20.12
C ILE A 31 1.24 17.04 -19.41
N ILE A 32 0.16 16.25 -19.43
CA ILE A 32 -1.04 16.53 -18.65
C ILE A 32 -1.26 15.35 -17.68
N MET A 33 -1.43 15.68 -16.40
CA MET A 33 -1.83 14.73 -15.36
C MET A 33 -3.24 15.06 -14.90
N ILE A 34 -4.09 14.04 -14.71
CA ILE A 34 -5.47 14.20 -14.23
C ILE A 34 -5.63 13.47 -12.91
N SER A 35 -6.28 14.09 -11.95
CA SER A 35 -6.54 13.52 -10.64
C SER A 35 -7.96 13.83 -10.17
N SER A 36 -8.64 12.83 -9.64
CA SER A 36 -9.91 12.99 -8.93
C SER A 36 -9.76 13.66 -7.56
N GLU A 37 -8.56 13.59 -6.97
CA GLU A 37 -8.26 14.22 -5.69
C GLU A 37 -8.00 15.73 -5.86
N SER A 38 -8.19 16.48 -4.77
CA SER A 38 -8.00 17.94 -4.75
C SER A 38 -6.56 18.38 -4.50
N THR A 39 -5.68 17.42 -4.21
CA THR A 39 -4.31 17.66 -3.74
C THR A 39 -3.29 17.08 -4.71
N LEU A 40 -2.13 17.73 -4.83
CA LEU A 40 -0.99 17.22 -5.57
C LEU A 40 -0.48 15.91 -4.94
N THR A 41 0.46 15.22 -5.59
CA THR A 41 1.02 13.95 -5.09
C THR A 41 1.57 14.12 -3.67
N TYR A 42 1.12 13.30 -2.76
CA TYR A 42 1.52 13.29 -1.36
C TYR A 42 1.97 11.89 -0.91
N TYR A 43 2.70 11.81 0.21
CA TYR A 43 3.17 10.55 0.81
C TYR A 43 2.02 9.77 1.44
N ARG A 44 1.25 9.06 0.61
CA ARG A 44 0.09 8.23 1.03
C ARG A 44 0.45 7.20 2.11
N VAL A 45 1.66 6.69 2.08
CA VAL A 45 2.19 5.74 3.10
C VAL A 45 2.31 6.34 4.50
N LYS A 46 2.23 7.67 4.63
CA LYS A 46 2.29 8.35 5.92
C LYS A 46 0.93 8.65 6.52
N LEU A 47 -0.18 8.35 5.83
CA LEU A 47 -1.51 8.71 6.32
C LEU A 47 -1.83 8.07 7.69
N THR A 48 -1.39 6.83 7.92
CA THR A 48 -1.56 6.16 9.23
C THR A 48 -0.80 6.88 10.34
N GLU A 49 0.45 7.27 10.10
CA GLU A 49 1.28 8.04 11.03
C GLU A 49 0.66 9.39 11.38
N TYR A 50 0.02 10.04 10.41
CA TYR A 50 -0.59 11.36 10.59
C TYR A 50 -2.00 11.33 11.20
N MET A 51 -2.54 10.16 11.49
CA MET A 51 -3.80 10.05 12.26
C MET A 51 -3.67 10.64 13.67
N SER A 52 -2.55 10.39 14.34
CA SER A 52 -2.27 10.87 15.70
C SER A 52 -1.56 12.23 15.78
N LYS A 53 -1.10 12.76 14.63
CA LYS A 53 -0.30 14.00 14.57
C LYS A 53 -1.09 15.19 14.03
N GLU A 54 -0.76 16.39 14.52
CA GLU A 54 -1.15 17.63 13.86
C GLU A 54 -0.23 17.87 12.64
N PHE A 55 -0.78 18.36 11.53
CA PHE A 55 -0.04 18.57 10.29
C PHE A 55 -0.77 19.55 9.36
N THR A 56 -0.06 20.04 8.37
CA THR A 56 -0.62 20.71 7.20
C THR A 56 -0.53 19.78 5.98
N ASP A 57 -1.47 19.88 5.05
CA ASP A 57 -1.47 19.06 3.82
C ASP A 57 -0.15 19.22 3.03
N GLU A 58 0.46 20.42 3.10
CA GLU A 58 1.73 20.73 2.42
C GLU A 58 2.91 19.89 2.93
N GLU A 59 2.92 19.50 4.19
CA GLU A 59 3.97 18.66 4.79
C GLU A 59 3.98 17.25 4.21
N LEU A 60 2.84 16.80 3.72
CA LEU A 60 2.71 15.49 3.07
C LEU A 60 3.05 15.52 1.58
N LEU A 61 3.18 16.67 0.93
CA LEU A 61 3.43 16.74 -0.51
C LEU A 61 4.79 16.14 -0.88
N VAL A 62 4.80 15.28 -1.90
CA VAL A 62 6.04 14.74 -2.51
C VAL A 62 6.74 15.78 -3.36
N SER A 63 5.98 16.68 -4.00
CA SER A 63 6.46 17.82 -4.78
C SER A 63 5.50 18.98 -4.64
N LYS A 64 6.06 20.19 -4.43
CA LYS A 64 5.29 21.42 -4.34
C LYS A 64 4.82 21.90 -5.72
N GLU A 65 3.80 22.74 -5.77
CA GLU A 65 3.19 23.24 -7.00
C GLU A 65 4.21 23.88 -7.97
N ASN A 66 5.18 24.64 -7.43
CA ASN A 66 6.22 25.26 -8.24
C ASN A 66 7.04 24.25 -9.03
N TRP A 67 7.29 23.06 -8.49
CA TRP A 67 8.01 22.02 -9.22
C TRP A 67 7.27 21.60 -10.51
N TYR A 68 5.94 21.47 -10.48
CA TYR A 68 5.15 21.11 -11.67
C TYR A 68 5.18 22.27 -12.69
N LYS A 69 5.08 23.51 -12.23
CA LYS A 69 5.19 24.71 -13.09
C LYS A 69 6.55 24.80 -13.76
N ASP A 70 7.63 24.69 -12.99
CA ASP A 70 9.01 24.74 -13.49
C ASP A 70 9.33 23.64 -14.49
N LYS A 71 8.67 22.49 -14.34
CA LYS A 71 8.79 21.33 -15.25
C LYS A 71 7.76 21.36 -16.39
N ASN A 72 6.96 22.41 -16.51
CA ASN A 72 5.92 22.55 -17.52
C ASN A 72 5.01 21.30 -17.58
N ILE A 73 4.52 20.87 -16.41
CA ILE A 73 3.57 19.76 -16.23
C ILE A 73 2.23 20.35 -15.80
N LYS A 74 1.20 20.21 -16.63
CA LYS A 74 -0.15 20.61 -16.29
C LYS A 74 -0.81 19.53 -15.43
N VAL A 75 -1.27 19.89 -14.23
CA VAL A 75 -2.04 19.00 -13.36
C VAL A 75 -3.48 19.50 -13.28
N ILE A 76 -4.43 18.65 -13.65
CA ILE A 76 -5.87 18.91 -13.56
C ILE A 76 -6.39 18.14 -12.35
N LEU A 77 -6.68 18.86 -11.27
CA LEU A 77 -7.21 18.29 -10.02
C LEU A 77 -8.74 18.30 -10.00
N ARG A 78 -9.35 17.45 -9.17
CA ARG A 78 -10.81 17.34 -8.98
C ARG A 78 -11.55 16.99 -10.28
N LYS A 79 -10.90 16.20 -11.14
CA LYS A 79 -11.49 15.71 -12.38
C LYS A 79 -11.38 14.19 -12.48
N VAL A 80 -12.49 13.58 -12.82
CA VAL A 80 -12.58 12.14 -13.06
C VAL A 80 -12.54 11.87 -14.55
N VAL A 81 -11.67 10.95 -14.98
CA VAL A 81 -11.75 10.40 -16.33
C VAL A 81 -12.82 9.31 -16.30
N GLU A 82 -13.85 9.48 -17.09
CA GLU A 82 -14.99 8.55 -17.16
C GLU A 82 -14.85 7.53 -18.28
N ASP A 83 -14.11 7.88 -19.35
CA ASP A 83 -14.04 7.06 -20.54
C ASP A 83 -12.71 7.20 -21.27
N ILE A 84 -12.26 6.12 -21.92
CA ILE A 84 -11.09 6.08 -22.81
C ILE A 84 -11.54 5.62 -24.18
N ASP A 85 -11.54 6.54 -25.14
CA ASP A 85 -11.73 6.22 -26.56
C ASP A 85 -10.38 5.81 -27.17
N ILE A 86 -10.12 4.51 -27.18
CA ILE A 86 -8.87 3.92 -27.67
C ILE A 86 -8.69 4.18 -29.17
N THR A 87 -9.79 4.12 -29.93
CA THR A 87 -9.78 4.28 -31.40
C THR A 87 -9.33 5.68 -31.80
N ASN A 88 -9.79 6.71 -31.07
CA ASN A 88 -9.50 8.11 -31.39
C ASN A 88 -8.40 8.71 -30.49
N ASN A 89 -7.77 7.91 -29.63
CA ASN A 89 -6.72 8.32 -28.68
C ASN A 89 -7.15 9.55 -27.86
N LYS A 90 -8.29 9.48 -27.20
CA LYS A 90 -8.79 10.55 -26.32
C LYS A 90 -9.43 9.99 -25.07
N VAL A 91 -9.49 10.83 -24.04
CA VAL A 91 -10.26 10.57 -22.82
C VAL A 91 -11.36 11.61 -22.67
N ARG A 92 -12.43 11.25 -21.96
CA ARG A 92 -13.52 12.15 -21.58
C ARG A 92 -13.57 12.29 -20.06
N LEU A 93 -13.66 13.53 -19.60
CA LEU A 93 -13.78 13.89 -18.19
C LEU A 93 -15.25 13.98 -17.75
N ASP A 94 -15.47 14.02 -16.44
CA ASP A 94 -16.76 14.12 -15.77
C ASP A 94 -17.56 15.41 -16.08
N ASP A 95 -16.91 16.44 -16.64
CA ASP A 95 -17.55 17.67 -17.12
C ASP A 95 -17.78 17.68 -18.64
N GLY A 96 -17.50 16.56 -19.30
CA GLY A 96 -17.65 16.41 -20.75
C GLY A 96 -16.44 16.91 -21.57
N GLN A 97 -15.40 17.49 -20.92
CA GLN A 97 -14.18 17.89 -21.63
C GLN A 97 -13.48 16.64 -22.20
N GLU A 98 -12.99 16.75 -23.44
CA GLU A 98 -12.18 15.72 -24.08
C GLU A 98 -10.71 16.17 -24.20
N ILE A 99 -9.79 15.24 -23.94
CA ILE A 99 -8.35 15.45 -24.09
C ILE A 99 -7.76 14.33 -24.95
N GLY A 100 -7.18 14.73 -26.09
CA GLY A 100 -6.48 13.80 -26.99
C GLY A 100 -5.03 13.55 -26.53
N TYR A 101 -4.50 12.35 -26.79
CA TYR A 101 -3.16 11.97 -26.38
C TYR A 101 -2.40 11.22 -27.49
N GLU A 102 -1.06 11.29 -27.47
CA GLU A 102 -0.22 10.39 -28.26
C GLU A 102 0.17 9.15 -27.45
N LYS A 103 0.43 9.31 -26.14
CA LYS A 103 0.76 8.26 -25.19
C LYS A 103 -0.08 8.43 -23.92
N LEU A 104 -0.64 7.33 -23.44
CA LEU A 104 -1.47 7.29 -22.23
C LEU A 104 -0.82 6.44 -21.14
N LEU A 105 -0.78 6.94 -19.90
CA LEU A 105 -0.47 6.16 -18.72
C LEU A 105 -1.71 6.04 -17.83
N ILE A 106 -2.10 4.82 -17.52
CA ILE A 106 -3.14 4.50 -16.53
C ILE A 106 -2.44 4.28 -15.20
N ALA A 107 -2.57 5.24 -14.29
CA ALA A 107 -1.99 5.22 -12.94
C ALA A 107 -3.08 5.47 -11.87
N THR A 108 -4.28 4.92 -12.10
CA THR A 108 -5.49 5.10 -11.28
C THR A 108 -5.39 4.48 -9.90
N GLY A 109 -4.37 3.65 -9.66
CA GLY A 109 -4.10 3.04 -8.36
C GLY A 109 -5.16 2.04 -7.92
N SER A 110 -5.47 2.08 -6.62
CA SER A 110 -6.38 1.13 -5.97
C SER A 110 -7.30 1.82 -4.97
N ARG A 111 -8.37 1.12 -4.59
CA ARG A 111 -9.30 1.50 -3.51
C ARG A 111 -9.22 0.48 -2.37
N PRO A 112 -9.59 0.87 -1.13
CA PRO A 112 -9.70 -0.06 -0.02
C PRO A 112 -10.72 -1.16 -0.34
N PHE A 113 -10.42 -2.37 0.10
CA PHE A 113 -11.38 -3.45 0.09
C PHE A 113 -12.17 -3.46 1.40
N ILE A 114 -13.46 -3.17 1.32
CA ILE A 114 -14.40 -3.35 2.42
C ILE A 114 -15.10 -4.70 2.19
N PRO A 115 -14.91 -5.68 3.10
CA PRO A 115 -15.58 -6.98 2.98
C PRO A 115 -17.11 -6.83 2.89
N PRO A 116 -17.82 -7.85 2.37
CA PRO A 116 -19.28 -7.84 2.29
C PRO A 116 -19.90 -8.06 3.68
N ILE A 117 -19.82 -7.04 4.56
CA ILE A 117 -20.34 -7.04 5.92
C ILE A 117 -21.71 -6.35 5.91
N ASN A 118 -22.70 -6.93 6.60
CA ASN A 118 -24.00 -6.31 6.78
C ASN A 118 -23.85 -4.98 7.53
N GLY A 119 -24.54 -3.93 7.06
CA GLY A 119 -24.46 -2.60 7.69
C GLY A 119 -23.21 -1.78 7.38
N LYS A 120 -22.40 -2.16 6.39
CA LYS A 120 -21.13 -1.48 6.01
C LYS A 120 -21.26 -0.03 5.51
N TYR A 121 -22.47 0.49 5.36
CA TYR A 121 -22.72 1.86 4.93
C TYR A 121 -23.12 2.79 6.09
N LYS A 122 -23.09 2.31 7.34
CA LYS A 122 -23.36 3.13 8.52
C LYS A 122 -22.28 4.17 8.71
N GLU A 123 -22.68 5.34 9.21
CA GLU A 123 -21.74 6.38 9.63
C GLU A 123 -20.85 5.85 10.76
N GLY A 124 -19.55 6.15 10.72
CA GLY A 124 -18.57 5.62 11.68
C GLY A 124 -17.82 4.38 11.18
N LEU A 125 -18.13 3.88 9.96
CA LEU A 125 -17.27 2.89 9.30
C LEU A 125 -16.40 3.59 8.25
N PHE A 126 -15.08 3.41 8.35
CA PHE A 126 -14.08 4.09 7.55
C PHE A 126 -13.13 3.13 6.87
N ALA A 127 -12.49 3.63 5.80
CA ALA A 127 -11.28 3.06 5.26
C ALA A 127 -10.32 4.21 4.93
N LEU A 128 -9.07 4.12 5.34
CA LEU A 128 -8.08 5.17 5.14
C LEU A 128 -7.36 4.97 3.80
N ARG A 129 -7.56 5.88 2.86
CA ARG A 129 -6.87 5.85 1.57
C ARG A 129 -6.41 7.22 1.09
N THR A 130 -7.15 8.28 1.36
CA THR A 130 -6.91 9.63 0.87
C THR A 130 -6.73 10.63 2.02
N LEU A 131 -6.18 11.81 1.72
CA LEU A 131 -6.14 12.92 2.67
C LEU A 131 -7.54 13.32 3.15
N LYS A 132 -8.53 13.26 2.26
CA LYS A 132 -9.93 13.53 2.63
C LYS A 132 -10.42 12.52 3.67
N ASP A 133 -10.08 11.23 3.49
CA ASP A 133 -10.44 10.21 4.50
C ASP A 133 -9.74 10.50 5.82
N LEU A 134 -8.45 10.85 5.81
CA LEU A 134 -7.69 11.17 7.02
C LEU A 134 -8.33 12.32 7.79
N HIS A 135 -8.65 13.44 7.13
CA HIS A 135 -9.31 14.57 7.77
C HIS A 135 -10.67 14.19 8.35
N TYR A 136 -11.49 13.45 7.59
CA TYR A 136 -12.80 12.99 8.06
C TYR A 136 -12.69 12.05 9.27
N ILE A 137 -11.79 11.08 9.21
CA ILE A 137 -11.53 10.13 10.31
C ILE A 137 -11.05 10.88 11.56
N LYS A 138 -10.09 11.78 11.43
CA LYS A 138 -9.58 12.58 12.58
C LYS A 138 -10.69 13.36 13.26
N GLU A 139 -11.58 13.98 12.50
CA GLU A 139 -12.70 14.74 13.07
C GLU A 139 -13.69 13.82 13.80
N TYR A 140 -14.06 12.71 13.16
CA TYR A 140 -15.00 11.76 13.76
C TYR A 140 -14.46 11.12 15.04
N LEU A 141 -13.17 10.77 15.06
CA LEU A 141 -12.50 10.14 16.21
C LEU A 141 -12.49 11.02 17.47
N LYS A 142 -12.73 12.33 17.36
CA LYS A 142 -12.83 13.22 18.55
C LYS A 142 -13.97 12.81 19.47
N SER A 143 -15.05 12.24 18.95
CA SER A 143 -16.22 11.79 19.69
C SER A 143 -16.21 10.31 20.06
N CYS A 144 -15.19 9.54 19.63
CA CYS A 144 -15.09 8.11 19.89
C CYS A 144 -14.22 7.82 21.12
N ASN A 145 -14.56 6.77 21.86
CA ASN A 145 -13.71 6.16 22.88
C ASN A 145 -13.25 4.77 22.43
N ASP A 146 -14.19 3.92 22.02
CA ASP A 146 -13.93 2.57 21.58
C ASP A 146 -13.88 2.50 20.04
N VAL A 147 -12.74 2.08 19.49
CA VAL A 147 -12.53 1.97 18.04
C VAL A 147 -12.11 0.56 17.68
N SER A 148 -12.82 -0.04 16.75
CA SER A 148 -12.49 -1.36 16.22
C SER A 148 -11.76 -1.25 14.89
N LEU A 149 -10.77 -2.14 14.70
CA LEU A 149 -10.04 -2.29 13.44
C LEU A 149 -10.35 -3.66 12.84
N ILE A 150 -10.78 -3.69 11.59
CA ILE A 150 -10.97 -4.93 10.82
C ILE A 150 -9.76 -5.13 9.90
N GLY A 151 -8.90 -6.09 10.26
CA GLY A 151 -7.68 -6.48 9.56
C GLY A 151 -6.41 -6.20 10.37
N GLY A 152 -5.74 -7.27 10.82
CA GLY A 152 -4.47 -7.27 11.56
C GLY A 152 -3.23 -7.32 10.66
N GLY A 153 -3.32 -6.77 9.45
CA GLY A 153 -2.20 -6.58 8.54
C GLY A 153 -1.36 -5.36 8.91
N LEU A 154 -0.27 -5.10 8.16
CA LEU A 154 0.72 -4.05 8.46
C LEU A 154 0.07 -2.68 8.68
N LEU A 155 -0.65 -2.17 7.67
CA LEU A 155 -1.32 -0.86 7.75
C LEU A 155 -2.40 -0.81 8.83
N GLY A 156 -3.03 -1.95 9.11
CA GLY A 156 -4.01 -2.07 10.20
C GLY A 156 -3.34 -1.88 11.56
N LEU A 157 -2.23 -2.56 11.81
CA LEU A 157 -1.50 -2.43 13.08
C LEU A 157 -0.91 -1.03 13.27
N GLU A 158 -0.38 -0.41 12.21
CA GLU A 158 0.06 1.00 12.26
C GLU A 158 -1.10 1.94 12.60
N ALA A 159 -2.26 1.74 11.98
CA ALA A 159 -3.45 2.53 12.28
C ALA A 159 -3.96 2.29 13.71
N ALA A 160 -3.96 1.02 14.18
CA ALA A 160 -4.31 0.68 15.55
C ALA A 160 -3.39 1.38 16.55
N TRP A 161 -2.09 1.41 16.27
CA TRP A 161 -1.13 2.14 17.10
C TRP A 161 -1.41 3.64 17.14
N ALA A 162 -1.66 4.28 15.99
CA ALA A 162 -2.02 5.69 15.94
C ALA A 162 -3.31 6.00 16.70
N LEU A 163 -4.30 5.09 16.69
CA LEU A 163 -5.50 5.21 17.53
C LEU A 163 -5.18 5.13 19.02
N LYS A 164 -4.26 4.26 19.43
CA LYS A 164 -3.81 4.16 20.84
C LYS A 164 -3.08 5.42 21.28
N GLU A 165 -2.28 6.06 20.42
CA GLU A 165 -1.65 7.37 20.68
C GLU A 165 -2.67 8.50 20.86
N LEU A 166 -3.91 8.33 20.38
CA LEU A 166 -5.06 9.21 20.61
C LEU A 166 -5.88 8.81 21.83
N ASP A 167 -5.33 7.98 22.74
CA ASP A 167 -6.00 7.49 23.96
C ASP A 167 -7.30 6.72 23.68
N LYS A 168 -7.42 6.03 22.53
CA LYS A 168 -8.59 5.20 22.23
C LYS A 168 -8.44 3.78 22.76
N GLU A 169 -9.56 3.17 23.17
CA GLU A 169 -9.66 1.74 23.41
C GLU A 169 -9.75 1.02 22.05
N VAL A 170 -8.76 0.18 21.73
CA VAL A 170 -8.63 -0.40 20.40
C VAL A 170 -8.86 -1.91 20.40
N SER A 171 -9.81 -2.35 19.57
CA SER A 171 -10.08 -3.76 19.28
C SER A 171 -9.61 -4.11 17.88
N ILE A 172 -8.73 -5.11 17.74
CA ILE A 172 -8.21 -5.61 16.46
C ILE A 172 -8.90 -6.92 16.14
N ILE A 173 -9.59 -6.98 15.00
CA ILE A 173 -10.32 -8.14 14.50
C ILE A 173 -9.58 -8.68 13.28
N GLU A 174 -9.03 -9.90 13.38
CA GLU A 174 -8.27 -10.53 12.31
C GLU A 174 -8.90 -11.89 11.94
N PHE A 175 -9.13 -12.07 10.65
CA PHE A 175 -9.69 -13.31 10.09
C PHE A 175 -8.70 -14.48 10.16
N ALA A 176 -7.40 -14.19 9.98
CA ALA A 176 -6.36 -15.21 10.07
C ALA A 176 -6.16 -15.70 11.51
N PRO A 177 -5.57 -16.89 11.70
CA PRO A 177 -5.32 -17.45 13.03
C PRO A 177 -4.19 -16.74 13.80
N TYR A 178 -3.46 -15.81 13.18
CA TYR A 178 -2.42 -14.99 13.79
C TYR A 178 -2.20 -13.71 12.99
N LEU A 179 -1.53 -12.72 13.61
CA LEU A 179 -1.25 -11.42 13.00
C LEU A 179 -0.14 -11.53 11.93
N LEU A 180 -0.23 -10.68 10.89
CA LEU A 180 0.77 -10.58 9.82
C LEU A 180 1.15 -11.91 9.17
N PRO A 181 0.19 -12.77 8.74
CA PRO A 181 0.49 -14.14 8.29
C PRO A 181 1.33 -14.22 7.01
N ARG A 182 1.53 -13.11 6.31
CA ARG A 182 2.39 -13.02 5.11
C ARG A 182 3.82 -12.58 5.45
N GLN A 183 4.04 -12.03 6.64
CA GLN A 183 5.30 -11.45 7.07
C GLN A 183 5.95 -12.24 8.21
N LEU A 184 5.17 -12.96 8.98
CA LEU A 184 5.61 -13.66 10.19
C LEU A 184 5.24 -15.12 10.15
N ASP A 185 6.04 -15.94 10.81
CA ASP A 185 5.59 -17.24 11.27
C ASP A 185 4.74 -17.10 12.56
N LYS A 186 4.11 -18.18 12.95
CA LYS A 186 3.21 -18.17 14.12
C LYS A 186 3.93 -17.80 15.42
N GLU A 187 5.16 -18.28 15.63
CA GLU A 187 5.91 -18.03 16.87
C GLU A 187 6.22 -16.55 17.08
N ILE A 188 6.68 -15.87 16.03
CA ILE A 188 6.94 -14.41 16.11
C ILE A 188 5.63 -13.63 16.19
N SER A 189 4.58 -14.08 15.50
CA SER A 189 3.27 -13.46 15.60
C SER A 189 2.67 -13.55 17.02
N ASP A 190 2.84 -14.69 17.70
CA ASP A 190 2.39 -14.86 19.09
C ASP A 190 3.14 -13.88 20.04
N LYS A 191 4.43 -13.65 19.81
CA LYS A 191 5.20 -12.61 20.54
C LYS A 191 4.64 -11.21 20.26
N LEU A 192 4.32 -10.90 19.01
CA LEU A 192 3.71 -9.62 18.62
C LEU A 192 2.36 -9.43 19.28
N GLU A 193 1.48 -10.45 19.26
CA GLU A 193 0.16 -10.42 19.91
C GLU A 193 0.28 -10.15 21.41
N LYS A 194 1.20 -10.85 22.09
CA LYS A 194 1.48 -10.63 23.50
C LYS A 194 1.88 -9.19 23.78
N LYS A 195 2.83 -8.65 23.02
CA LYS A 195 3.27 -7.25 23.16
C LYS A 195 2.14 -6.25 22.96
N LEU A 196 1.34 -6.43 21.93
CA LEU A 196 0.18 -5.57 21.67
C LEU A 196 -0.83 -5.66 22.84
N SER A 197 -1.08 -6.86 23.36
CA SER A 197 -1.97 -7.06 24.51
C SER A 197 -1.44 -6.36 25.78
N GLU A 198 -0.13 -6.38 26.01
CA GLU A 198 0.55 -5.65 27.09
C GLU A 198 0.38 -4.12 26.95
N HIS A 199 0.23 -3.60 25.70
CA HIS A 199 -0.10 -2.20 25.43
C HIS A 199 -1.60 -1.90 25.46
N GLY A 200 -2.45 -2.87 25.88
CA GLY A 200 -3.89 -2.69 26.07
C GLY A 200 -4.72 -2.81 24.78
N PHE A 201 -4.20 -3.46 23.74
CA PHE A 201 -5.02 -3.84 22.60
C PHE A 201 -5.86 -5.08 22.90
N LYS A 202 -7.14 -5.06 22.51
CA LYS A 202 -8.01 -6.23 22.54
C LYS A 202 -7.92 -6.93 21.17
N ILE A 203 -7.43 -8.17 21.12
CA ILE A 203 -7.15 -8.86 19.85
C ILE A 203 -8.09 -10.06 19.69
N TYR A 204 -8.73 -10.14 18.53
CA TYR A 204 -9.69 -11.19 18.18
C TYR A 204 -9.20 -11.86 16.89
N LEU A 205 -8.45 -12.97 17.03
CA LEU A 205 -7.96 -13.80 15.93
C LEU A 205 -9.02 -14.81 15.48
N SER A 206 -8.86 -15.36 14.28
CA SER A 206 -9.84 -16.30 13.67
C SER A 206 -11.26 -15.75 13.73
N SER A 207 -11.39 -14.42 13.61
CA SER A 207 -12.64 -13.69 13.82
C SER A 207 -13.07 -12.95 12.57
N GLN A 208 -14.31 -13.19 12.14
CA GLN A 208 -14.90 -12.54 10.98
C GLN A 208 -15.99 -11.58 11.43
N ALA A 209 -15.92 -10.34 10.97
CA ALA A 209 -17.00 -9.38 11.13
C ALA A 209 -18.16 -9.76 10.20
N GLU A 210 -19.34 -10.02 10.76
CA GLU A 210 -20.55 -10.41 10.02
C GLU A 210 -21.52 -9.26 9.85
N GLU A 211 -21.64 -8.41 10.89
CA GLU A 211 -22.57 -7.29 10.90
C GLU A 211 -22.02 -6.10 11.68
N ILE A 212 -22.22 -4.91 11.14
CA ILE A 212 -22.00 -3.63 11.82
C ILE A 212 -23.31 -3.24 12.52
N LEU A 213 -23.26 -3.11 13.83
CA LEU A 213 -24.41 -2.82 14.68
C LEU A 213 -24.71 -1.31 14.73
N GLY A 214 -25.93 -0.95 15.08
CA GLY A 214 -26.40 0.42 15.25
C GLY A 214 -27.52 0.81 14.28
N ASP A 215 -28.17 1.93 14.52
CA ASP A 215 -29.24 2.49 13.68
C ASP A 215 -28.69 3.73 12.94
N GLY A 216 -28.24 3.54 11.69
CA GLY A 216 -27.60 4.57 10.87
C GLY A 216 -26.16 4.91 11.25
N VAL A 217 -25.82 4.86 12.53
CA VAL A 217 -24.47 5.12 13.09
C VAL A 217 -23.95 3.84 13.75
N VAL A 218 -22.66 3.63 13.66
CA VAL A 218 -21.96 2.49 14.32
C VAL A 218 -22.11 2.54 15.83
N THR A 219 -22.47 1.39 16.42
CA THR A 219 -22.44 1.17 17.88
C THR A 219 -21.70 -0.10 18.26
N GLY A 220 -21.22 -0.86 17.28
CA GLY A 220 -20.47 -2.09 17.51
C GLY A 220 -20.37 -2.99 16.31
N ILE A 221 -19.78 -4.16 16.53
CA ILE A 221 -19.58 -5.22 15.53
C ILE A 221 -20.06 -6.56 16.09
N LYS A 222 -20.81 -7.29 15.28
CA LYS A 222 -21.09 -8.71 15.52
C LYS A 222 -20.06 -9.54 14.76
N LEU A 223 -19.39 -10.43 15.48
CA LEU A 223 -18.45 -11.40 14.94
C LEU A 223 -19.14 -12.78 14.75
N ASN A 224 -18.46 -13.65 14.01
CA ASN A 224 -18.82 -15.07 13.97
C ASN A 224 -18.91 -15.64 15.40
N GLY A 225 -19.81 -16.60 15.61
CA GLY A 225 -20.08 -17.19 16.93
C GLY A 225 -20.83 -16.26 17.88
N GLU A 226 -21.62 -15.30 17.36
CA GLU A 226 -22.54 -14.42 18.10
C GLU A 226 -21.87 -13.41 19.05
N ARG A 227 -20.54 -13.31 19.06
CA ARG A 227 -19.81 -12.35 19.88
C ARG A 227 -20.08 -10.92 19.37
N LYS A 228 -20.37 -10.02 20.29
CA LYS A 228 -20.53 -8.60 19.99
C LYS A 228 -19.42 -7.78 20.67
N ILE A 229 -18.92 -6.78 19.96
CA ILE A 229 -17.92 -5.82 20.43
C ILE A 229 -18.54 -4.44 20.30
N GLU A 230 -18.59 -3.69 21.36
CA GLU A 230 -18.97 -2.26 21.34
C GLU A 230 -17.91 -1.46 20.62
N SER A 231 -18.33 -0.47 19.85
CA SER A 231 -17.42 0.38 19.07
C SER A 231 -18.12 1.63 18.58
N ASP A 232 -17.52 2.78 18.81
CA ASP A 232 -18.02 4.09 18.33
C ASP A 232 -17.57 4.37 16.89
N GLY A 233 -16.50 3.71 16.45
CA GLY A 233 -15.94 3.82 15.10
C GLY A 233 -15.25 2.55 14.64
N ILE A 234 -15.30 2.27 13.35
CA ILE A 234 -14.70 1.07 12.76
C ILE A 234 -13.80 1.46 11.60
N LEU A 235 -12.51 1.12 11.69
CA LEU A 235 -11.57 1.29 10.59
C LEU A 235 -11.32 -0.04 9.88
N VAL A 236 -11.55 -0.07 8.56
CA VAL A 236 -11.35 -1.27 7.75
C VAL A 236 -9.99 -1.20 7.05
N SER A 237 -9.13 -2.20 7.30
CA SER A 237 -7.81 -2.37 6.69
C SER A 237 -7.64 -3.80 6.13
N SER A 238 -8.61 -4.25 5.31
CA SER A 238 -8.67 -5.63 4.77
C SER A 238 -8.05 -5.77 3.38
N GLY A 239 -7.10 -4.87 3.04
CA GLY A 239 -6.40 -4.86 1.75
C GLY A 239 -6.99 -3.90 0.73
N ILE A 240 -6.54 -4.05 -0.52
CA ILE A 240 -6.87 -3.14 -1.63
C ILE A 240 -7.44 -3.88 -2.82
N ARG A 241 -8.10 -3.13 -3.72
CA ARG A 241 -8.54 -3.58 -5.04
C ARG A 241 -8.12 -2.56 -6.10
N PRO A 242 -7.45 -2.96 -7.20
CA PRO A 242 -7.14 -2.09 -8.33
C PRO A 242 -8.38 -1.37 -8.88
N ASN A 243 -8.21 -0.13 -9.30
CA ASN A 243 -9.28 0.68 -9.90
C ASN A 243 -9.39 0.35 -11.39
N LEU A 244 -10.22 -0.63 -11.74
CA LEU A 244 -10.41 -1.13 -13.09
C LEU A 244 -11.65 -0.56 -13.80
N ASP A 245 -12.43 0.27 -13.13
CA ASP A 245 -13.72 0.73 -13.65
C ASP A 245 -13.58 1.44 -14.99
N LEU A 246 -12.47 2.16 -15.19
CA LEU A 246 -12.15 2.87 -16.43
C LEU A 246 -11.77 1.95 -17.62
N VAL A 247 -11.25 0.77 -17.35
CA VAL A 247 -10.69 -0.14 -18.38
C VAL A 247 -11.55 -1.39 -18.61
N ARG A 248 -12.41 -1.73 -17.68
CA ARG A 248 -13.16 -3.00 -17.67
C ARG A 248 -14.02 -3.25 -18.92
N TYR A 249 -14.47 -2.19 -19.56
CA TYR A 249 -15.34 -2.25 -20.72
C TYR A 249 -14.66 -1.79 -22.02
N THR A 250 -13.33 -1.77 -22.01
CA THR A 250 -12.46 -1.50 -23.15
C THR A 250 -11.76 -2.77 -23.61
N GLU A 251 -11.00 -2.69 -24.70
CA GLU A 251 -10.13 -3.78 -25.19
C GLU A 251 -8.82 -3.91 -24.39
N ILE A 252 -8.60 -3.10 -23.34
CA ILE A 252 -7.44 -3.21 -22.47
C ILE A 252 -7.58 -4.47 -21.61
N GLU A 253 -6.64 -5.38 -21.73
CA GLU A 253 -6.65 -6.62 -20.97
C GLU A 253 -6.48 -6.36 -19.48
N CYS A 254 -7.40 -6.89 -18.68
CA CYS A 254 -7.36 -6.82 -17.23
C CYS A 254 -7.91 -8.10 -16.59
N ASN A 255 -7.38 -8.45 -15.42
CA ASN A 255 -7.85 -9.53 -14.58
C ASN A 255 -7.99 -9.03 -13.15
N ARG A 256 -7.05 -9.27 -12.25
CA ARG A 256 -7.00 -8.66 -10.91
C ARG A 256 -6.48 -7.22 -10.95
N GLY A 257 -5.72 -6.87 -11.99
CA GLY A 257 -5.19 -5.57 -12.35
C GLY A 257 -5.20 -5.39 -13.86
N VAL A 258 -4.71 -4.26 -14.37
CA VAL A 258 -4.40 -4.07 -15.80
C VAL A 258 -3.18 -4.92 -16.12
N ILE A 259 -3.31 -5.83 -17.09
CA ILE A 259 -2.22 -6.72 -17.50
C ILE A 259 -1.20 -5.91 -18.31
N VAL A 260 0.06 -5.98 -17.89
CA VAL A 260 1.17 -5.32 -18.58
C VAL A 260 2.35 -6.25 -18.74
N ASP A 261 3.17 -5.97 -19.75
CA ASP A 261 4.45 -6.64 -19.96
C ASP A 261 5.55 -6.04 -19.03
N LYS A 262 6.77 -6.57 -19.13
CA LYS A 262 7.93 -6.06 -18.39
C LYS A 262 8.33 -4.62 -18.73
N HIS A 263 7.83 -4.06 -19.82
CA HIS A 263 8.01 -2.67 -20.21
C HIS A 263 6.86 -1.76 -19.74
N LEU A 264 5.92 -2.29 -18.92
CA LEU A 264 4.72 -1.63 -18.44
C LEU A 264 3.75 -1.22 -19.56
N LYS A 265 3.82 -1.91 -20.72
CA LYS A 265 2.91 -1.74 -21.84
C LYS A 265 1.69 -2.64 -21.65
N THR A 266 0.52 -2.13 -21.98
CA THR A 266 -0.69 -2.94 -22.12
C THR A 266 -0.70 -3.64 -23.48
N ASN A 267 -1.72 -4.46 -23.74
CA ASN A 267 -1.98 -5.03 -25.07
C ASN A 267 -2.34 -3.97 -26.14
N ILE A 268 -2.67 -2.75 -25.74
CA ILE A 268 -3.01 -1.64 -26.65
C ILE A 268 -1.78 -0.77 -26.89
N ALA A 269 -1.46 -0.55 -28.17
CA ALA A 269 -0.35 0.32 -28.55
C ALA A 269 -0.50 1.73 -27.94
N ASN A 270 0.61 2.30 -27.47
CA ASN A 270 0.68 3.63 -26.85
C ASN A 270 -0.05 3.78 -25.49
N ILE A 271 -0.59 2.69 -24.90
CA ILE A 271 -1.19 2.68 -23.58
C ILE A 271 -0.31 1.88 -22.62
N TYR A 272 0.04 2.51 -21.52
CA TYR A 272 0.87 1.98 -20.44
C TYR A 272 0.07 1.99 -19.13
N ALA A 273 0.47 1.16 -18.17
CA ALA A 273 -0.09 1.26 -16.83
C ALA A 273 1.02 1.10 -15.76
N ALA A 274 0.84 1.74 -14.58
CA ALA A 274 1.81 1.68 -13.49
C ALA A 274 1.15 1.90 -12.12
N GLY A 275 1.74 1.34 -11.07
CA GLY A 275 1.29 1.45 -9.68
C GLY A 275 0.31 0.34 -9.29
N ASP A 276 -0.50 0.60 -8.26
CA ASP A 276 -1.40 -0.41 -7.68
C ASP A 276 -2.47 -0.93 -8.65
N VAL A 277 -2.62 -0.30 -9.81
CA VAL A 277 -3.59 -0.72 -10.84
C VAL A 277 -3.09 -1.89 -11.67
N VAL A 278 -1.78 -2.15 -11.71
CA VAL A 278 -1.21 -3.15 -12.62
C VAL A 278 -1.14 -4.55 -12.03
N GLU A 279 -1.22 -5.53 -12.92
CA GLU A 279 -0.94 -6.93 -12.69
C GLU A 279 0.24 -7.35 -13.59
N ILE A 280 1.32 -7.82 -12.95
CA ILE A 280 2.51 -8.35 -13.61
C ILE A 280 2.71 -9.77 -13.10
N ASP A 281 2.86 -10.74 -14.00
CA ASP A 281 3.04 -12.17 -13.67
C ASP A 281 1.97 -12.69 -12.68
N GLY A 282 0.71 -12.26 -12.86
CA GLY A 282 -0.42 -12.64 -12.01
C GLY A 282 -0.45 -11.96 -10.62
N MET A 283 0.43 -10.98 -10.37
CA MET A 283 0.54 -10.32 -9.06
C MET A 283 0.21 -8.83 -9.13
N VAL A 284 -0.52 -8.37 -8.11
CA VAL A 284 -0.74 -6.95 -7.80
C VAL A 284 0.01 -6.65 -6.50
N LEU A 285 1.02 -5.78 -6.53
CA LEU A 285 1.90 -5.56 -5.38
C LEU A 285 1.33 -4.62 -4.33
N GLY A 286 0.73 -3.50 -4.74
CA GLY A 286 0.18 -2.52 -3.82
C GLY A 286 1.23 -1.83 -2.93
N LEU A 287 2.46 -1.64 -3.44
CA LEU A 287 3.59 -1.07 -2.72
C LEU A 287 3.99 0.28 -3.31
N TRP A 288 4.20 1.27 -2.45
CA TRP A 288 4.66 2.61 -2.84
C TRP A 288 5.96 2.58 -3.65
N THR A 289 6.94 1.81 -3.19
CA THR A 289 8.24 1.66 -3.86
C THR A 289 8.11 1.02 -5.22
N ALA A 290 7.29 -0.01 -5.35
CA ALA A 290 7.00 -0.65 -6.63
C ALA A 290 6.30 0.32 -7.58
N GLY A 291 5.29 1.05 -7.11
CA GLY A 291 4.61 2.06 -7.91
C GLY A 291 5.54 3.17 -8.41
N ASN A 292 6.49 3.61 -7.58
CA ASN A 292 7.51 4.58 -8.00
C ASN A 292 8.42 4.04 -9.11
N GLU A 293 8.94 2.82 -8.97
CA GLU A 293 9.82 2.21 -9.99
C GLU A 293 9.04 1.88 -11.27
N GLN A 294 7.82 1.37 -11.16
CA GLN A 294 6.94 1.14 -12.32
C GLN A 294 6.65 2.45 -13.06
N GLY A 295 6.38 3.54 -12.33
CA GLY A 295 6.18 4.85 -12.92
C GLY A 295 7.40 5.33 -13.71
N LYS A 296 8.62 5.16 -13.18
CA LYS A 296 9.86 5.49 -13.89
C LYS A 296 10.01 4.68 -15.17
N VAL A 297 9.84 3.36 -15.10
CA VAL A 297 9.96 2.47 -16.27
C VAL A 297 8.91 2.82 -17.33
N ALA A 298 7.65 2.99 -16.94
CA ALA A 298 6.59 3.40 -17.85
C ALA A 298 6.89 4.75 -18.52
N GLY A 299 7.29 5.76 -17.71
CA GLY A 299 7.64 7.09 -18.20
C GLY A 299 8.79 7.08 -19.20
N ALA A 300 9.85 6.30 -18.95
CA ALA A 300 10.96 6.13 -19.88
C ALA A 300 10.48 5.47 -21.19
N ASN A 301 9.69 4.40 -21.11
CA ASN A 301 9.21 3.67 -22.27
C ASN A 301 8.20 4.50 -23.10
N MET A 302 7.41 5.38 -22.47
CA MET A 302 6.59 6.35 -23.17
C MET A 302 7.41 7.34 -24.02
N THR A 303 8.67 7.60 -23.67
CA THR A 303 9.58 8.47 -24.46
C THR A 303 10.36 7.71 -25.54
N GLY A 304 10.14 6.40 -25.68
CA GLY A 304 10.77 5.56 -26.69
C GLY A 304 12.02 4.81 -26.20
N LYS A 305 12.29 4.81 -24.88
CA LYS A 305 13.29 3.91 -24.27
C LYS A 305 12.73 2.50 -24.17
N GLU A 306 13.61 1.53 -23.92
CA GLU A 306 13.25 0.12 -23.73
C GLU A 306 13.82 -0.37 -22.40
N LEU A 307 13.26 0.17 -21.29
CA LEU A 307 13.60 -0.27 -19.95
C LEU A 307 12.68 -1.42 -19.51
N GLU A 308 13.25 -2.37 -18.78
CA GLU A 308 12.51 -3.47 -18.16
C GLU A 308 12.30 -3.21 -16.68
N TYR A 309 11.08 -3.46 -16.21
CA TYR A 309 10.77 -3.48 -14.79
C TYR A 309 11.20 -4.83 -14.21
N ASN A 310 12.07 -4.76 -13.21
CA ASN A 310 12.44 -5.91 -12.41
C ASN A 310 11.74 -5.81 -11.05
N GLN A 311 10.89 -6.79 -10.75
CA GLN A 311 10.16 -6.80 -9.50
C GLN A 311 11.12 -6.86 -8.32
N PRO A 312 11.08 -5.87 -7.39
CA PRO A 312 11.94 -5.88 -6.23
C PRO A 312 11.53 -7.00 -5.27
N LYS A 313 12.49 -7.55 -4.53
CA LYS A 313 12.19 -8.38 -3.37
C LYS A 313 11.42 -7.55 -2.34
N ILE A 314 10.39 -8.14 -1.76
CA ILE A 314 9.51 -7.44 -0.81
C ILE A 314 10.17 -7.47 0.57
N PHE A 315 10.21 -6.31 1.20
CA PHE A 315 10.65 -6.11 2.57
C PHE A 315 9.58 -5.36 3.35
N THR A 316 9.38 -5.76 4.58
CA THR A 316 8.43 -5.13 5.49
C THR A 316 9.17 -4.68 6.74
N THR A 317 8.96 -3.45 7.15
CA THR A 317 9.42 -2.94 8.45
C THR A 317 8.22 -2.38 9.18
N LEU A 318 8.06 -2.76 10.44
CA LEU A 318 7.03 -2.25 11.33
C LEU A 318 7.71 -1.69 12.58
N LYS A 319 7.38 -0.43 12.92
CA LYS A 319 7.84 0.23 14.13
C LYS A 319 6.66 0.89 14.82
N MET A 320 6.37 0.43 16.03
CA MET A 320 5.24 0.90 16.82
C MET A 320 5.70 0.99 18.29
N GLY A 321 5.97 2.19 18.76
CA GLY A 321 6.54 2.39 20.09
C GLY A 321 7.82 1.57 20.29
N SER A 322 7.80 0.63 21.23
CA SER A 322 8.93 -0.29 21.52
C SER A 322 8.94 -1.55 20.65
N ILE A 323 7.93 -1.74 19.79
CA ILE A 323 7.84 -2.92 18.92
C ILE A 323 8.56 -2.60 17.62
N GLU A 324 9.63 -3.34 17.35
CA GLU A 324 10.38 -3.27 16.09
C GLU A 324 10.38 -4.65 15.40
N LEU A 325 10.02 -4.64 14.11
CA LEU A 325 9.90 -5.85 13.32
C LEU A 325 10.37 -5.60 11.88
N PHE A 326 11.11 -6.56 11.33
CA PHE A 326 11.48 -6.61 9.93
C PHE A 326 11.24 -8.01 9.39
N SER A 327 10.72 -8.10 8.17
CA SER A 327 10.54 -9.34 7.43
C SER A 327 10.99 -9.18 5.99
N ALA A 328 11.62 -10.20 5.45
CA ALA A 328 12.22 -10.17 4.12
C ALA A 328 12.08 -11.53 3.42
N GLY A 329 11.80 -11.51 2.12
CA GLY A 329 11.87 -12.66 1.25
C GLY A 329 10.86 -13.77 1.57
N ILE A 330 11.28 -15.03 1.46
CA ILE A 330 10.44 -16.23 1.58
C ILE A 330 10.56 -16.78 3.00
N ILE A 331 9.44 -16.94 3.70
CA ILE A 331 9.38 -17.40 5.09
C ILE A 331 8.51 -18.67 5.28
N ASP A 332 7.94 -19.19 4.22
CA ASP A 332 6.99 -20.32 4.22
C ASP A 332 7.45 -21.50 3.34
N ASP A 333 8.45 -21.31 2.48
CA ASP A 333 9.00 -22.34 1.59
C ASP A 333 10.55 -22.34 1.70
N PHE A 334 11.06 -23.12 2.66
CA PHE A 334 12.47 -23.18 3.04
C PHE A 334 12.87 -24.60 3.51
N ASP A 335 14.18 -24.87 3.51
CA ASP A 335 14.73 -26.15 3.98
C ASP A 335 15.04 -26.12 5.50
N ARG A 336 15.59 -24.99 5.97
CA ARG A 336 16.07 -24.85 7.35
C ARG A 336 15.89 -23.43 7.87
N VAL A 337 15.67 -23.32 9.19
CA VAL A 337 15.66 -22.07 9.95
C VAL A 337 16.91 -22.02 10.82
N HIS A 338 17.57 -20.85 10.84
CA HIS A 338 18.64 -20.51 11.77
C HIS A 338 18.14 -19.39 12.67
N GLU A 339 18.23 -19.60 13.97
CA GLU A 339 17.62 -18.72 14.96
C GLU A 339 18.65 -18.13 15.92
N TYR A 340 18.40 -16.86 16.28
CA TYR A 340 19.04 -16.20 17.42
C TYR A 340 17.96 -15.67 18.35
N LYS A 341 18.02 -16.06 19.63
CA LYS A 341 17.10 -15.64 20.70
C LYS A 341 17.88 -15.01 21.84
N ASP A 342 17.38 -13.90 22.35
CA ASP A 342 17.81 -13.24 23.57
C ASP A 342 16.57 -12.82 24.35
N ASP A 343 16.15 -13.66 25.28
CA ASP A 343 14.90 -13.46 26.02
C ASP A 343 14.98 -12.27 27.01
N GLU A 344 16.18 -11.90 27.47
CA GLU A 344 16.35 -10.74 28.35
C GLU A 344 16.11 -9.42 27.61
N ARG A 345 16.48 -9.36 26.33
CA ARG A 345 16.27 -8.19 25.45
C ARG A 345 15.04 -8.32 24.58
N ASP A 346 14.32 -9.43 24.68
CA ASP A 346 13.18 -9.77 23.82
C ASP A 346 13.52 -9.70 22.33
N ILE A 347 14.67 -10.27 21.96
CA ILE A 347 15.13 -10.37 20.57
C ILE A 347 14.87 -11.77 20.05
N HIS A 348 14.31 -11.86 18.85
CA HIS A 348 14.14 -13.12 18.16
C HIS A 348 14.33 -12.93 16.65
N HIS A 349 15.43 -13.39 16.14
CA HIS A 349 15.81 -13.31 14.72
C HIS A 349 15.79 -14.69 14.09
N LYS A 350 15.26 -14.79 12.88
CA LYS A 350 15.22 -16.01 12.08
C LYS A 350 15.76 -15.76 10.68
N LEU A 351 16.61 -16.64 10.19
CA LEU A 351 17.04 -16.69 8.80
C LEU A 351 16.52 -17.99 8.18
N PHE A 352 15.83 -17.87 7.06
CA PHE A 352 15.28 -19.00 6.32
C PHE A 352 16.20 -19.31 5.14
N THR A 353 16.58 -20.59 5.00
CA THR A 353 17.52 -21.01 3.96
C THR A 353 16.91 -22.08 3.06
N ARG A 354 17.27 -22.01 1.78
CA ARG A 354 17.00 -23.03 0.75
C ARG A 354 18.29 -23.24 -0.06
N ASP A 355 18.68 -24.52 -0.28
CA ASP A 355 19.92 -24.86 -0.98
C ASP A 355 21.14 -24.11 -0.41
N ASN A 356 21.26 -24.07 0.91
CA ASN A 356 22.33 -23.38 1.65
C ASN A 356 22.39 -21.85 1.42
N LYS A 357 21.34 -21.22 0.85
CA LYS A 357 21.24 -19.78 0.59
C LYS A 357 20.16 -19.15 1.44
N ILE A 358 20.41 -17.95 1.92
CA ILE A 358 19.43 -17.17 2.68
C ILE A 358 18.36 -16.65 1.69
N VAL A 359 17.12 -17.13 1.85
CA VAL A 359 15.97 -16.79 1.01
C VAL A 359 14.97 -15.88 1.72
N GLY A 360 14.99 -15.86 3.05
CA GLY A 360 14.11 -15.02 3.87
C GLY A 360 14.67 -14.76 5.25
N ALA A 361 14.07 -13.81 5.95
CA ALA A 361 14.42 -13.46 7.32
C ALA A 361 13.25 -12.80 8.06
N ILE A 362 13.22 -13.00 9.38
CA ILE A 362 12.38 -12.24 10.32
C ILE A 362 13.29 -11.73 11.43
N LEU A 363 13.19 -10.43 11.75
CA LEU A 363 13.83 -9.81 12.92
C LEU A 363 12.72 -9.24 13.81
N PHE A 364 12.74 -9.60 15.08
CA PHE A 364 11.86 -9.07 16.11
C PHE A 364 12.70 -8.51 17.26
N GLY A 365 12.41 -7.29 17.70
CA GLY A 365 13.05 -6.61 18.82
C GLY A 365 14.17 -5.65 18.40
N ASP A 366 15.32 -6.13 17.89
CA ASP A 366 16.46 -5.28 17.48
C ASP A 366 16.66 -5.34 15.96
N LEU A 367 16.61 -4.19 15.28
CA LEU A 367 16.77 -4.07 13.83
C LEU A 367 18.16 -3.57 13.38
N LYS A 368 19.17 -3.54 14.25
CA LYS A 368 20.52 -3.05 13.88
C LYS A 368 21.10 -3.77 12.66
N GLU A 369 20.88 -5.07 12.55
CA GLU A 369 21.36 -5.89 11.44
C GLU A 369 20.44 -5.91 10.21
N MET A 370 19.35 -5.15 10.24
CA MET A 370 18.32 -5.16 9.17
C MET A 370 18.93 -4.99 7.77
N ASN A 371 19.82 -4.02 7.59
CA ASN A 371 20.43 -3.74 6.28
C ASN A 371 21.35 -4.87 5.82
N THR A 372 22.15 -5.45 6.74
CA THR A 372 23.04 -6.59 6.46
C THR A 372 22.23 -7.81 6.03
N ILE A 373 21.18 -8.13 6.79
CA ILE A 373 20.29 -9.26 6.50
C ILE A 373 19.50 -9.04 5.22
N ARG A 374 18.96 -7.82 4.99
CA ARG A 374 18.31 -7.47 3.74
C ARG A 374 19.22 -7.72 2.54
N ASN A 375 20.47 -7.28 2.61
CA ASN A 375 21.44 -7.50 1.53
C ASN A 375 21.75 -8.99 1.35
N ALA A 376 21.88 -9.76 2.42
CA ALA A 376 22.07 -11.21 2.36
C ALA A 376 20.90 -11.92 1.66
N VAL A 377 19.64 -11.51 1.95
CA VAL A 377 18.45 -12.03 1.27
C VAL A 377 18.45 -11.61 -0.21
N ILE A 378 18.79 -10.35 -0.54
CA ILE A 378 18.83 -9.87 -1.93
C ILE A 378 19.85 -10.70 -2.75
N SER A 379 21.06 -10.90 -2.20
CA SER A 379 22.15 -11.56 -2.89
C SER A 379 22.10 -13.09 -2.82
N ASN A 380 21.08 -13.68 -2.15
CA ASN A 380 21.02 -15.10 -1.82
C ASN A 380 22.38 -15.60 -1.24
N THR A 381 22.89 -14.88 -0.24
CA THR A 381 24.19 -15.19 0.40
C THR A 381 24.14 -16.59 1.01
N SER A 382 25.25 -17.36 0.89
CA SER A 382 25.38 -18.66 1.58
C SER A 382 25.30 -18.47 3.08
N ILE A 383 24.55 -19.33 3.77
CA ILE A 383 24.45 -19.29 5.23
C ILE A 383 25.83 -19.53 5.89
N ASP A 384 26.65 -20.40 5.32
CA ASP A 384 28.02 -20.67 5.84
C ASP A 384 28.90 -19.42 5.77
N GLU A 385 28.77 -18.61 4.72
CA GLU A 385 29.47 -17.33 4.61
C GLU A 385 28.90 -16.31 5.61
N TYR A 386 27.61 -16.27 5.80
CA TYR A 386 26.94 -15.34 6.72
C TYR A 386 27.34 -15.65 8.18
N ILE A 387 27.31 -16.93 8.61
CA ILE A 387 27.65 -17.37 9.96
C ILE A 387 29.11 -17.07 10.31
N LYS A 388 30.03 -17.04 9.33
CA LYS A 388 31.44 -16.62 9.57
C LYS A 388 31.52 -15.14 9.99
N LYS A 389 30.58 -14.31 9.53
CA LYS A 389 30.49 -12.88 9.88
C LYS A 389 29.68 -12.65 11.15
N ASP A 390 28.63 -13.45 11.33
CA ASP A 390 27.68 -13.36 12.45
C ASP A 390 27.45 -14.75 13.07
N SER A 391 28.19 -15.06 14.11
CA SER A 391 28.14 -16.39 14.75
C SER A 391 26.90 -16.66 15.60
N ARG A 392 26.01 -15.69 15.74
CA ARG A 392 24.76 -15.83 16.52
C ARG A 392 23.80 -16.85 15.91
N PHE A 393 23.91 -17.12 14.60
CA PHE A 393 23.04 -18.04 13.85
C PHE A 393 23.66 -19.42 13.62
N LYS A 394 24.65 -19.81 14.44
CA LYS A 394 25.32 -21.15 14.36
C LYS A 394 24.41 -22.29 14.79
#